data_11b466f964e90e288a55856735d0fe4a
#
_entry.id   11b466f964e90e288a55856735d0fe4a
#
_cell.length_a   1.000
_cell.length_b   1.000
_cell.length_c   1.000
_cell.angle_alpha   90.00
_cell.angle_beta   90.00
_cell.angle_gamma   90.00
#
_symmetry.space_group_name_H-M   'P 1'
#
loop_
_entity.id
_entity.type
_entity.pdbx_description
1 polymer ?
#
loop_
_entity_poly.entity_id
_entity_poly.type
_entity_poly.pdbx_seq_one_letter_code
_entity_poly.pdbx_strand_id
1 'polypeptide(L)'
;TIYKSPNCSCCQSWAEHLAANGFDTNIVETDNLSEVKQKYGVPREMASCHTALIGDVVIEGHVPADDIVAYLEKPQFNTVGLSVPGMVQGSPGMETGRKQDYKVIAFSANGQQSVFREYTDY
;
A
#
# COMPACT_ATOMS: atom_id res chain seq x y z
N THR A 1 -11.12 0.52 3.51
CA THR A 1 -10.85 1.63 4.45
C THR A 1 -9.38 2.02 4.37
N ILE A 2 -9.14 3.30 4.19
CA ILE A 2 -7.78 3.86 4.06
C ILE A 2 -7.52 4.76 5.27
N TYR A 3 -6.54 4.40 6.08
CA TYR A 3 -6.12 5.22 7.23
C TYR A 3 -4.94 6.09 6.80
N LYS A 4 -5.08 7.40 6.91
CA LYS A 4 -4.05 8.34 6.50
C LYS A 4 -3.95 9.52 7.47
N SER A 5 -2.79 10.19 7.44
CA SER A 5 -2.62 11.49 8.12
C SER A 5 -3.46 12.55 7.40
N PRO A 6 -4.05 13.53 8.13
CA PRO A 6 -4.81 14.61 7.51
C PRO A 6 -4.02 15.43 6.47
N ASN A 7 -2.70 15.46 6.59
CA ASN A 7 -1.84 16.27 5.72
C ASN A 7 -1.21 15.49 4.57
N CYS A 8 -1.62 14.25 4.34
CA CYS A 8 -1.03 13.40 3.29
C CYS A 8 -1.80 13.56 1.97
N SER A 9 -1.34 14.45 1.10
CA SER A 9 -1.98 14.67 -0.21
C SER A 9 -1.73 13.52 -1.18
N CYS A 10 -0.57 12.87 -1.13
CA CYS A 10 -0.29 11.72 -2.00
C CYS A 10 -1.14 10.52 -1.63
N CYS A 11 -1.55 10.40 -0.37
CA CYS A 11 -2.49 9.36 0.06
C CYS A 11 -3.86 9.57 -0.58
N GLN A 12 -4.30 10.82 -0.67
CA GLN A 12 -5.55 11.15 -1.33
C GLN A 12 -5.49 10.81 -2.82
N SER A 13 -4.37 11.12 -3.48
CA SER A 13 -4.18 10.78 -4.90
C SER A 13 -4.19 9.27 -5.12
N TRP A 14 -3.62 8.51 -4.21
CA TRP A 14 -3.66 7.05 -4.28
C TRP A 14 -5.09 6.53 -4.10
N ALA A 15 -5.86 7.10 -3.19
CA ALA A 15 -7.25 6.74 -3.00
C ALA A 15 -8.06 6.97 -4.28
N GLU A 16 -7.81 8.09 -4.96
CA GLU A 16 -8.44 8.38 -6.24
C GLU A 16 -8.04 7.37 -7.31
N HIS A 17 -6.79 6.94 -7.32
CA HIS A 17 -6.31 5.87 -8.21
C HIS A 17 -7.12 4.58 -7.99
N LEU A 18 -7.33 4.18 -6.75
CA LEU A 18 -8.13 3.00 -6.44
C LEU A 18 -9.57 3.16 -6.89
N ALA A 19 -10.18 4.31 -6.62
CA ALA A 19 -11.56 4.58 -7.00
C ALA A 19 -11.73 4.52 -8.52
N ALA A 20 -10.77 5.05 -9.27
CA ALA A 20 -10.77 4.99 -10.74
C ALA A 20 -10.64 3.56 -11.26
N ASN A 21 -10.15 2.63 -10.45
CA ASN A 21 -9.97 1.22 -10.82
C ASN A 21 -11.03 0.31 -10.20
N GLY A 22 -12.17 0.88 -9.77
CA GLY A 22 -13.33 0.11 -9.35
C GLY A 22 -13.39 -0.23 -7.87
N PHE A 23 -12.52 0.34 -7.04
CA PHE A 23 -12.57 0.13 -5.59
C PHE A 23 -13.47 1.16 -4.92
N ASP A 24 -14.30 0.73 -3.98
CA ASP A 24 -15.02 1.62 -3.09
C ASP A 24 -14.08 2.03 -1.96
N THR A 25 -13.81 3.33 -1.83
CA THR A 25 -12.88 3.84 -0.84
C THR A 25 -13.59 4.54 0.30
N ASN A 26 -13.11 4.31 1.51
CA ASN A 26 -13.54 5.01 2.72
C ASN A 26 -12.28 5.51 3.43
N ILE A 27 -12.14 6.82 3.56
CA ILE A 27 -10.94 7.44 4.11
C ILE A 27 -11.18 7.81 5.56
N VAL A 28 -10.27 7.36 6.43
CA VAL A 28 -10.25 7.72 7.86
C VAL A 28 -8.96 8.48 8.12
N GLU A 29 -9.10 9.76 8.47
CA GLU A 29 -7.95 10.58 8.86
C GLU A 29 -7.61 10.33 10.32
N THR A 30 -6.34 10.14 10.64
CA THR A 30 -5.90 9.88 12.01
C THR A 30 -4.52 10.47 12.27
N ASP A 31 -4.31 10.95 13.48
CA ASP A 31 -2.99 11.39 13.95
C ASP A 31 -2.19 10.22 14.56
N ASN A 32 -2.79 9.05 14.68
CA ASN A 32 -2.18 7.88 15.32
C ASN A 32 -1.93 6.76 14.33
N LEU A 33 -1.37 7.09 13.18
CA LEU A 33 -1.17 6.12 12.10
C LEU A 33 -0.23 4.98 12.51
N SER A 34 0.76 5.26 13.36
CA SER A 34 1.66 4.22 13.87
C SER A 34 0.93 3.15 14.68
N GLU A 35 -0.10 3.53 15.45
CA GLU A 35 -0.93 2.57 16.18
C GLU A 35 -1.74 1.69 15.22
N VAL A 36 -2.26 2.27 14.14
CA VAL A 36 -2.97 1.53 13.11
C VAL A 36 -2.05 0.48 12.49
N LYS A 37 -0.83 0.87 12.15
CA LYS A 37 0.16 -0.05 11.57
C LYS A 37 0.48 -1.21 12.50
N GLN A 38 0.65 -0.93 13.80
CA GLN A 38 0.90 -1.97 14.79
C GLN A 38 -0.29 -2.91 14.92
N LYS A 39 -1.50 -2.36 14.96
CA LYS A 39 -2.74 -3.14 15.10
C LYS A 39 -2.89 -4.16 13.97
N TYR A 40 -2.52 -3.78 12.76
CA TYR A 40 -2.70 -4.63 11.59
C TYR A 40 -1.43 -5.38 11.17
N GLY A 41 -0.40 -5.37 12.01
CA GLY A 41 0.78 -6.20 11.81
C GLY A 41 1.73 -5.73 10.70
N VAL A 42 1.77 -4.43 10.44
CA VAL A 42 2.71 -3.87 9.45
C VAL A 42 4.11 -3.79 10.07
N PRO A 43 5.09 -4.54 9.54
CA PRO A 43 6.46 -4.44 10.04
C PRO A 43 7.04 -3.04 9.76
N ARG A 44 7.94 -2.58 10.62
CA ARG A 44 8.53 -1.25 10.47
C ARG A 44 9.19 -1.07 9.11
N GLU A 45 9.86 -2.10 8.59
CA GLU A 45 10.55 -2.05 7.29
C GLU A 45 9.60 -1.91 6.13
N MET A 46 8.32 -2.26 6.32
CA MET A 46 7.29 -2.16 5.29
C MET A 46 6.46 -0.89 5.40
N ALA A 47 6.68 -0.07 6.41
CA ALA A 47 5.86 1.11 6.67
C ALA A 47 5.99 2.16 5.56
N SER A 48 4.88 2.77 5.21
CA SER A 48 4.79 3.85 4.23
C SER A 48 3.87 4.95 4.76
N CYS A 49 3.29 5.74 3.87
CA CYS A 49 2.54 6.95 4.25
C CYS A 49 1.11 6.66 4.71
N HIS A 50 0.54 5.51 4.38
CA HIS A 50 -0.83 5.16 4.79
C HIS A 50 -0.97 3.66 4.89
N THR A 51 -2.07 3.24 5.53
CA THR A 51 -2.42 1.82 5.68
C THR A 51 -3.87 1.63 5.27
N ALA A 52 -4.12 0.72 4.36
CA ALA A 52 -5.46 0.42 3.88
C ALA A 52 -5.82 -1.03 4.20
N LEU A 53 -7.13 -1.27 4.34
CA LEU A 53 -7.67 -2.61 4.57
C LEU A 53 -8.68 -2.94 3.48
N ILE A 54 -8.53 -4.12 2.89
CA ILE A 54 -9.49 -4.70 1.94
C ILE A 54 -9.86 -6.06 2.51
N GLY A 55 -11.01 -6.14 3.21
CA GLY A 55 -11.32 -7.32 3.99
C GLY A 55 -10.23 -7.55 5.03
N ASP A 56 -9.59 -8.70 4.98
CA ASP A 56 -8.49 -9.06 5.88
C ASP A 56 -7.11 -8.74 5.32
N VAL A 57 -7.04 -8.15 4.11
CA VAL A 57 -5.77 -7.86 3.45
C VAL A 57 -5.31 -6.45 3.79
N VAL A 58 -4.05 -6.32 4.19
CA VAL A 58 -3.42 -5.04 4.51
C VAL A 58 -2.67 -4.53 3.30
N ILE A 59 -2.93 -3.30 2.91
CA ILE A 59 -2.22 -2.64 1.81
C ILE A 59 -1.50 -1.42 2.38
N GLU A 60 -0.19 -1.44 2.31
CA GLU A 60 0.65 -0.38 2.88
C GLU A 60 1.32 0.43 1.77
N GLY A 61 1.08 1.74 1.75
CA GLY A 61 1.69 2.63 0.76
C GLY A 61 1.03 2.58 -0.61
N HIS A 62 1.77 3.03 -1.61
CA HIS A 62 1.26 3.29 -2.95
C HIS A 62 1.29 2.06 -3.86
N VAL A 63 0.67 0.97 -3.42
CA VAL A 63 0.57 -0.26 -4.20
C VAL A 63 -0.36 -0.04 -5.39
N PRO A 64 0.06 -0.39 -6.63
CA PRO A 64 -0.83 -0.26 -7.80
C PRO A 64 -2.07 -1.14 -7.68
N ALA A 65 -3.20 -0.63 -8.21
CA ALA A 65 -4.48 -1.34 -8.16
C ALA A 65 -4.41 -2.72 -8.83
N ASP A 66 -3.67 -2.85 -9.94
CA ASP A 66 -3.52 -4.12 -10.64
C ASP A 66 -2.88 -5.20 -9.76
N ASP A 67 -1.92 -4.80 -8.93
CA ASP A 67 -1.25 -5.74 -8.01
C ASP A 67 -2.17 -6.14 -6.86
N ILE A 68 -3.00 -5.23 -6.39
CA ILE A 68 -4.00 -5.52 -5.38
C ILE A 68 -4.98 -6.57 -5.91
N VAL A 69 -5.50 -6.37 -7.12
CA VAL A 69 -6.43 -7.32 -7.75
C VAL A 69 -5.77 -8.68 -7.91
N ALA A 70 -4.53 -8.72 -8.40
CA ALA A 70 -3.80 -9.98 -8.59
C ALA A 70 -3.60 -10.71 -7.27
N TYR A 71 -3.26 -9.98 -6.21
CA TYR A 71 -3.07 -10.56 -4.88
C TYR A 71 -4.37 -11.10 -4.30
N LEU A 72 -5.48 -10.37 -4.46
CA LEU A 72 -6.78 -10.80 -3.96
C LEU A 72 -7.27 -12.07 -4.66
N GLU A 73 -6.95 -12.21 -5.96
CA GLU A 73 -7.30 -13.41 -6.71
C GLU A 73 -6.45 -14.62 -6.32
N LYS A 74 -5.18 -14.39 -5.98
CA LYS A 74 -4.23 -15.45 -5.65
C LYS A 74 -3.27 -14.98 -4.56
N PRO A 75 -3.71 -14.94 -3.30
CA PRO A 75 -2.84 -14.50 -2.19
C PRO A 75 -1.65 -15.42 -2.00
N GLN A 76 -0.50 -14.86 -1.63
CA GLN A 76 0.68 -15.65 -1.30
C GLN A 76 0.53 -16.26 0.09
N PHE A 77 0.98 -17.50 0.22
CA PHE A 77 0.89 -18.25 1.46
C PHE A 77 1.63 -17.57 2.60
N ASN A 78 1.01 -17.53 3.78
CA ASN A 78 1.56 -16.93 5.01
C ASN A 78 1.79 -15.41 4.94
N THR A 79 1.17 -14.70 4.00
CA THR A 79 1.25 -13.23 3.95
C THR A 79 -0.05 -12.60 4.42
N VAL A 80 0.05 -11.36 4.93
CA VAL A 80 -1.11 -10.59 5.38
C VAL A 80 -1.43 -9.43 4.44
N GLY A 81 -0.53 -9.07 3.54
CA GLY A 81 -0.78 -7.98 2.61
C GLY A 81 0.40 -7.63 1.72
N LEU A 82 0.28 -6.49 1.07
CA LEU A 82 1.27 -5.94 0.16
C LEU A 82 1.75 -4.57 0.64
N SER A 83 3.01 -4.24 0.33
CA SER A 83 3.57 -2.94 0.65
C SER A 83 4.45 -2.42 -0.49
N VAL A 84 4.41 -1.10 -0.69
CA VAL A 84 5.45 -0.33 -1.36
C VAL A 84 6.06 0.56 -0.27
N PRO A 85 7.16 0.13 0.37
CA PRO A 85 7.72 0.87 1.50
C PRO A 85 8.23 2.25 1.08
N GLY A 86 8.10 3.22 1.98
CA GLY A 86 8.54 4.58 1.72
C GLY A 86 7.60 5.33 0.79
N MET A 87 8.13 6.33 0.11
CA MET A 87 7.39 7.16 -0.84
C MET A 87 8.13 7.17 -2.17
N VAL A 88 7.73 6.28 -3.07
CA VAL A 88 8.43 6.06 -4.34
C VAL A 88 7.84 6.96 -5.43
N GLN A 89 8.69 7.74 -6.08
CA GLN A 89 8.28 8.56 -7.22
C GLN A 89 7.95 7.68 -8.42
N GLY A 90 6.83 7.95 -9.07
CA GLY A 90 6.32 7.16 -10.18
C GLY A 90 5.29 6.12 -9.78
N SER A 91 5.17 5.80 -8.48
CA SER A 91 4.09 4.93 -8.01
C SER A 91 2.75 5.66 -8.05
N PRO A 92 1.60 4.94 -8.08
CA PRO A 92 0.29 5.60 -8.14
C PRO A 92 0.08 6.56 -6.96
N GLY A 93 -0.28 7.78 -7.27
CA GLY A 93 -0.39 8.87 -6.29
C GLY A 93 0.89 9.69 -6.13
N MET A 94 2.00 9.22 -6.68
CA MET A 94 3.31 9.90 -6.65
C MET A 94 3.87 10.12 -8.05
N GLU A 95 3.02 10.44 -9.01
CA GLU A 95 3.41 10.71 -10.38
C GLU A 95 3.96 12.13 -10.49
N THR A 96 5.26 12.28 -10.31
CA THR A 96 5.94 13.57 -10.22
C THR A 96 6.74 13.93 -11.47
N GLY A 97 6.63 13.13 -12.53
CA GLY A 97 7.46 13.27 -13.74
C GLY A 97 8.77 12.51 -13.65
N ARG A 98 9.14 12.01 -12.48
CA ARG A 98 10.27 11.11 -12.28
C ARG A 98 9.74 9.73 -11.94
N LYS A 99 10.48 8.70 -12.34
CA LYS A 99 10.13 7.31 -12.02
C LYS A 99 11.32 6.64 -11.36
N GLN A 100 11.07 6.07 -10.20
CA GLN A 100 12.06 5.25 -9.48
C GLN A 100 11.67 3.79 -9.61
N ASP A 101 12.66 2.93 -9.73
CA ASP A 101 12.41 1.49 -9.66
C ASP A 101 11.87 1.15 -8.28
N TYR A 102 10.87 0.27 -8.20
CA TYR A 102 10.34 -0.15 -6.92
C TYR A 102 9.80 -1.57 -6.98
N LYS A 103 9.59 -2.12 -5.79
CA LYS A 103 9.07 -3.46 -5.62
C LYS A 103 7.81 -3.42 -4.80
N VAL A 104 6.80 -4.19 -5.23
CA VAL A 104 5.65 -4.50 -4.39
C VAL A 104 6.00 -5.75 -3.61
N ILE A 105 5.98 -5.67 -2.29
CA ILE A 105 6.43 -6.72 -1.41
C ILE A 105 5.24 -7.33 -0.68
N ALA A 106 5.10 -8.65 -0.75
CA ALA A 106 4.17 -9.37 0.09
C ALA A 106 4.84 -9.63 1.44
N PHE A 107 4.16 -9.34 2.53
CA PHE A 107 4.74 -9.44 3.87
C PHE A 107 3.83 -10.22 4.82
N SER A 108 4.45 -10.80 5.84
CA SER A 108 3.74 -11.48 6.93
C SER A 108 3.84 -10.66 8.22
N ALA A 109 2.97 -10.96 9.18
CA ALA A 109 2.96 -10.27 10.47
C ALA A 109 4.25 -10.50 11.28
N ASN A 110 5.00 -11.56 10.99
CA ASN A 110 6.27 -11.86 11.66
C ASN A 110 7.49 -11.28 10.94
N GLY A 111 7.29 -10.44 9.92
CA GLY A 111 8.36 -9.74 9.22
C GLY A 111 8.95 -10.46 8.03
N GLN A 112 8.43 -11.62 7.63
CA GLN A 112 8.88 -12.29 6.41
C GLN A 112 8.41 -11.50 5.18
N GLN A 113 9.26 -11.43 4.17
CA GLN A 113 9.04 -10.63 2.97
C GLN A 113 9.35 -11.44 1.73
N SER A 114 8.55 -11.22 0.67
CA SER A 114 8.85 -11.74 -0.65
C SER A 114 8.43 -10.72 -1.71
N VAL A 115 9.17 -10.65 -2.81
CA VAL A 115 8.84 -9.73 -3.90
C VAL A 115 7.63 -10.28 -4.65
N PHE A 116 6.54 -9.51 -4.67
CA PHE A 116 5.34 -9.85 -5.41
C PHE A 116 5.45 -9.38 -6.86
N ARG A 117 5.98 -8.16 -7.06
CA ARG A 117 6.20 -7.58 -8.39
C ARG A 117 7.32 -6.56 -8.35
N GLU A 118 8.10 -6.47 -9.41
CA GLU A 118 9.11 -5.44 -9.60
C GLU A 118 8.68 -4.49 -10.70
N TYR A 119 8.89 -3.19 -10.48
CA TYR A 119 8.69 -2.15 -11.48
C TYR A 119 10.03 -1.51 -11.80
N THR A 120 10.54 -1.83 -12.98
CA THR A 120 11.75 -1.25 -13.53
C THR A 120 11.44 -0.83 -14.95
N ASP A 121 12.02 0.28 -15.38
CA ASP A 121 11.92 0.70 -16.78
C ASP A 121 10.46 0.82 -17.29
N TYR A 122 9.59 1.30 -16.40
CA TYR A 122 8.14 1.39 -16.69
C TYR A 122 7.69 2.77 -17.19
#